data_73862a9a9efd88770749d70db3fbc695
#
_entry.id   73862a9a9efd88770749d70db3fbc695
#
_cell.length_a   1.000
_cell.length_b   1.000
_cell.length_c   1.000
_cell.angle_alpha   90.00
_cell.angle_beta   90.00
_cell.angle_gamma   90.00
#
_symmetry.space_group_name_H-M   'P 1'
#
loop_
_entity.id
_entity.type
_entity.pdbx_description
1 polymer ?
#
loop_
_entity_poly.entity_id
_entity_poly.type
_entity_poly.pdbx_seq_one_letter_code
_entity_poly.pdbx_strand_id
1 'polypeptide(L)'
;MGVIVLFSRSSKYMTNQTEQTDRTPAPEPVEEPKYQIDAKAFESSGRSFGYSVYTRLSQNGKAVVDDGKTAGGFGPAAEYMKVMSNICSKEPDFLLPGTPITEAVFKLLLANTNKAMTLDEIQSGLTTAWSSVIYLKNLSDDILRMMLDQENDYFIKRAVIRRRRSRSR
;
A
#
# COMPACT_ATOMS: atom_id res chain seq x y z
N MET A 1 -59.40 -57.32 35.00
CA MET A 1 -58.80 -58.64 34.66
C MET A 1 -57.52 -58.42 33.86
N GLY A 2 -56.43 -58.94 34.39
CA GLY A 2 -55.21 -59.25 33.63
C GLY A 2 -54.17 -58.13 33.47
N VAL A 3 -53.39 -57.95 34.54
CA VAL A 3 -52.12 -57.22 34.52
C VAL A 3 -51.07 -58.17 33.97
N ILE A 4 -50.29 -57.77 32.98
CA ILE A 4 -48.99 -58.42 32.71
C ILE A 4 -47.93 -57.31 32.64
N VAL A 5 -47.08 -57.35 33.65
CA VAL A 5 -45.86 -56.59 33.78
C VAL A 5 -44.75 -57.38 33.03
N LEU A 6 -44.08 -56.76 32.10
CA LEU A 6 -42.83 -57.28 31.56
C LEU A 6 -41.70 -56.30 31.72
N PHE A 7 -40.81 -56.66 32.64
CA PHE A 7 -39.47 -56.10 32.79
C PHE A 7 -38.63 -56.41 31.54
N SER A 8 -37.95 -55.39 31.01
CA SER A 8 -36.80 -55.69 30.14
C SER A 8 -35.70 -54.66 30.39
N ARG A 9 -34.68 -55.20 30.84
CA ARG A 9 -33.28 -54.89 31.11
C ARG A 9 -32.66 -53.72 30.34
N SER A 10 -32.03 -52.87 31.15
CA SER A 10 -30.85 -52.05 30.82
C SER A 10 -29.88 -52.69 29.83
N SER A 11 -29.52 -51.95 28.85
CA SER A 11 -28.21 -52.09 28.19
C SER A 11 -27.54 -50.74 28.11
N LYS A 12 -26.56 -50.52 28.98
CA LYS A 12 -25.62 -49.41 28.94
C LYS A 12 -24.71 -49.63 27.74
N TYR A 13 -24.86 -48.83 26.71
CA TYR A 13 -23.78 -48.60 25.76
C TYR A 13 -23.24 -47.18 26.03
N MET A 14 -22.11 -47.18 26.76
CA MET A 14 -21.22 -46.01 26.79
C MET A 14 -20.59 -45.88 25.41
N THR A 15 -21.05 -44.91 24.65
CA THR A 15 -20.34 -44.44 23.45
C THR A 15 -19.48 -43.29 23.88
N ASN A 16 -18.20 -43.52 24.08
CA ASN A 16 -17.18 -42.49 24.14
C ASN A 16 -17.09 -41.83 22.76
N GLN A 17 -17.80 -40.73 22.57
CA GLN A 17 -17.50 -39.83 21.49
C GLN A 17 -16.32 -38.97 21.95
N THR A 18 -15.16 -39.32 21.49
CA THR A 18 -13.98 -38.43 21.47
C THR A 18 -14.32 -37.30 20.54
N GLU A 19 -14.72 -36.16 21.09
CA GLU A 19 -14.77 -34.90 20.36
C GLU A 19 -13.35 -34.54 19.92
N GLN A 20 -13.02 -34.97 18.72
CA GLN A 20 -11.88 -34.49 17.97
C GLN A 20 -12.23 -33.04 17.57
N THR A 21 -11.89 -32.08 18.43
CA THR A 21 -11.88 -30.67 18.10
C THR A 21 -10.86 -30.49 17.00
N ASP A 22 -11.34 -30.52 15.76
CA ASP A 22 -10.62 -30.09 14.57
C ASP A 22 -10.33 -28.59 14.75
N ARG A 23 -9.17 -28.28 15.36
CA ARG A 23 -8.63 -26.94 15.41
C ARG A 23 -8.05 -26.64 14.04
N THR A 24 -8.91 -26.35 13.09
CA THR A 24 -8.49 -25.63 11.89
C THR A 24 -7.84 -24.32 12.37
N PRO A 25 -6.53 -24.12 12.15
CA PRO A 25 -5.90 -22.86 12.53
C PRO A 25 -6.66 -21.74 11.81
N ALA A 26 -7.08 -20.72 12.56
CA ALA A 26 -7.70 -19.54 11.99
C ALA A 26 -6.79 -19.03 10.86
N PRO A 27 -7.36 -18.67 9.69
CA PRO A 27 -6.56 -18.15 8.59
C PRO A 27 -5.75 -16.97 9.11
N GLU A 28 -4.43 -17.04 8.98
CA GLU A 28 -3.55 -15.92 9.30
C GLU A 28 -4.06 -14.70 8.54
N PRO A 29 -4.15 -13.51 9.17
CA PRO A 29 -4.58 -12.29 8.49
C PRO A 29 -3.66 -12.08 7.29
N VAL A 30 -4.23 -12.16 6.10
CA VAL A 30 -3.53 -11.88 4.85
C VAL A 30 -3.20 -10.40 4.90
N GLU A 31 -1.95 -10.06 5.22
CA GLU A 31 -1.51 -8.66 5.21
C GLU A 31 -1.70 -8.10 3.80
N GLU A 32 -2.45 -7.02 3.68
CA GLU A 32 -2.67 -6.34 2.40
C GLU A 32 -1.34 -5.91 1.78
N PRO A 33 -1.16 -6.11 0.48
CA PRO A 33 0.05 -5.70 -0.19
C PRO A 33 0.21 -4.18 -0.12
N LYS A 34 1.40 -3.73 0.26
CA LYS A 34 1.76 -2.32 0.26
C LYS A 34 2.70 -2.04 -0.89
N TYR A 35 2.63 -0.85 -1.44
CA TYR A 35 3.42 -0.41 -2.59
C TYR A 35 4.35 0.73 -2.20
N GLN A 36 5.54 0.74 -2.79
CA GLN A 36 6.55 1.79 -2.62
C GLN A 36 7.41 1.91 -3.88
N ILE A 37 8.12 3.01 -4.01
CA ILE A 37 9.08 3.22 -5.10
C ILE A 37 10.41 2.56 -4.72
N ASP A 38 10.98 1.75 -5.61
CA ASP A 38 12.33 1.24 -5.45
C ASP A 38 13.37 2.25 -5.97
N ALA A 39 13.84 3.12 -5.08
CA ALA A 39 14.86 4.10 -5.40
C ALA A 39 16.17 3.46 -5.90
N LYS A 40 16.50 2.25 -5.43
CA LYS A 40 17.71 1.53 -5.87
C LYS A 40 17.57 1.06 -7.31
N ALA A 41 16.39 0.57 -7.71
CA ALA A 41 16.13 0.18 -9.09
C ALA A 41 16.22 1.39 -10.03
N PHE A 42 15.75 2.58 -9.60
CA PHE A 42 15.96 3.84 -10.33
C PHE A 42 17.44 4.10 -10.63
N GLU A 43 18.28 4.04 -9.61
CA GLU A 43 19.71 4.29 -9.72
C GLU A 43 20.40 3.20 -10.57
N SER A 44 20.02 1.93 -10.39
CA SER A 44 20.55 0.81 -11.16
C SER A 44 20.19 0.89 -12.66
N SER A 45 19.10 1.58 -13.01
CA SER A 45 18.71 1.84 -14.40
C SER A 45 19.44 3.02 -15.04
N GLY A 46 20.40 3.63 -14.33
CA GLY A 46 21.12 4.83 -14.80
C GLY A 46 20.31 6.14 -14.64
N ARG A 47 19.17 6.11 -13.96
CA ARG A 47 18.30 7.28 -13.72
C ARG A 47 18.50 7.80 -12.30
N SER A 48 18.64 9.12 -12.12
CA SER A 48 18.73 9.71 -10.81
C SER A 48 17.35 9.79 -10.14
N PHE A 49 17.19 9.12 -9.00
CA PHE A 49 15.96 9.22 -8.22
C PHE A 49 15.74 10.64 -7.69
N GLY A 50 16.80 11.28 -7.18
CA GLY A 50 16.74 12.68 -6.72
C GLY A 50 16.27 13.65 -7.81
N TYR A 51 16.80 13.52 -9.03
CA TYR A 51 16.37 14.31 -10.17
C TYR A 51 14.89 14.06 -10.52
N SER A 52 14.47 12.80 -10.49
CA SER A 52 13.08 12.43 -10.78
C SER A 52 12.10 13.02 -9.78
N VAL A 53 12.49 13.16 -8.51
CA VAL A 53 11.69 13.85 -7.48
C VAL A 53 11.69 15.36 -7.71
N TYR A 54 12.86 15.96 -7.93
CA TYR A 54 13.02 17.39 -8.14
C TYR A 54 12.19 17.92 -9.32
N THR A 55 12.18 17.22 -10.45
CA THR A 55 11.41 17.64 -11.64
C THR A 55 9.91 17.69 -11.41
N ARG A 56 9.40 17.00 -10.40
CA ARG A 56 7.98 16.94 -10.02
C ARG A 56 7.58 17.89 -8.91
N LEU A 57 8.53 18.64 -8.37
CA LEU A 57 8.21 19.72 -7.46
C LEU A 57 7.45 20.84 -8.20
N SER A 58 6.51 21.46 -7.51
CA SER A 58 5.87 22.68 -7.96
C SER A 58 6.87 23.83 -8.05
N GLN A 59 6.46 24.95 -8.67
CA GLN A 59 7.25 26.18 -8.70
C GLN A 59 7.66 26.65 -7.29
N ASN A 60 6.68 26.65 -6.36
CA ASN A 60 6.94 27.03 -4.96
C ASN A 60 7.88 26.04 -4.27
N GLY A 61 7.70 24.74 -4.52
CA GLY A 61 8.60 23.70 -4.00
C GLY A 61 10.02 23.85 -4.51
N LYS A 62 10.21 24.16 -5.79
CA LYS A 62 11.53 24.43 -6.38
C LYS A 62 12.16 25.67 -5.79
N ALA A 63 11.43 26.75 -5.66
CA ALA A 63 11.93 27.99 -5.06
C ALA A 63 12.50 27.75 -3.65
N VAL A 64 11.81 26.98 -2.81
CA VAL A 64 12.28 26.63 -1.45
C VAL A 64 13.54 25.78 -1.47
N VAL A 65 13.67 24.87 -2.44
CA VAL A 65 14.82 24.01 -2.56
C VAL A 65 16.04 24.75 -3.12
N ASP A 66 15.80 25.65 -4.06
CA ASP A 66 16.85 26.38 -4.78
C ASP A 66 17.33 27.62 -3.99
N ASP A 67 16.48 28.11 -3.07
CA ASP A 67 16.82 29.19 -2.15
C ASP A 67 17.88 28.71 -1.14
N GLY A 68 19.12 29.03 -1.42
CA GLY A 68 20.29 28.64 -0.60
C GLY A 68 21.21 27.57 -1.19
N LYS A 69 20.93 27.07 -2.42
CA LYS A 69 21.88 26.19 -3.12
C LYS A 69 22.80 26.99 -4.03
N THR A 70 24.09 26.96 -3.72
CA THR A 70 25.13 27.35 -4.66
C THR A 70 25.09 26.39 -5.86
N ALA A 71 25.08 26.94 -7.07
CA ALA A 71 24.99 26.18 -8.32
C ALA A 71 25.93 24.96 -8.33
N GLY A 72 25.40 23.76 -8.53
CA GLY A 72 26.28 22.63 -8.82
C GLY A 72 25.82 21.23 -8.44
N GLY A 73 24.63 20.96 -7.95
CA GLY A 73 24.24 19.57 -7.71
C GLY A 73 22.83 19.37 -7.19
N PHE A 74 22.22 18.25 -7.56
CA PHE A 74 20.94 17.85 -6.98
C PHE A 74 21.19 17.35 -5.55
N GLY A 75 20.39 17.86 -4.61
CA GLY A 75 20.40 17.39 -3.22
C GLY A 75 19.80 15.97 -3.09
N PRO A 76 19.85 15.40 -1.88
CA PRO A 76 19.30 14.09 -1.63
C PRO A 76 17.78 14.06 -1.85
N ALA A 77 17.26 13.00 -2.46
CA ALA A 77 15.84 12.80 -2.74
C ALA A 77 14.95 12.98 -1.49
N ALA A 78 15.46 12.65 -0.31
CA ALA A 78 14.74 12.79 0.95
C ALA A 78 14.35 14.23 1.28
N GLU A 79 15.18 15.22 0.93
CA GLU A 79 14.85 16.64 1.11
C GLU A 79 13.74 17.07 0.18
N TYR A 80 13.81 16.66 -1.08
CA TYR A 80 12.78 16.96 -2.07
C TYR A 80 11.45 16.33 -1.72
N MET A 81 11.45 15.08 -1.21
CA MET A 81 10.22 14.43 -0.73
C MET A 81 9.60 15.16 0.47
N LYS A 82 10.41 15.73 1.37
CA LYS A 82 9.88 16.56 2.47
C LYS A 82 9.20 17.82 1.94
N VAL A 83 9.82 18.49 0.96
CA VAL A 83 9.23 19.67 0.32
C VAL A 83 7.94 19.29 -0.42
N MET A 84 7.94 18.16 -1.13
CA MET A 84 6.75 17.65 -1.80
C MET A 84 5.61 17.39 -0.80
N SER A 85 5.90 16.76 0.33
CA SER A 85 4.92 16.49 1.39
C SER A 85 4.38 17.74 2.06
N ASN A 86 5.23 18.73 2.31
CA ASN A 86 4.86 19.90 3.10
C ASN A 86 4.25 21.04 2.29
N ILE A 87 4.65 21.18 1.03
CA ILE A 87 4.28 22.30 0.15
C ILE A 87 3.46 21.78 -1.04
N CYS A 88 4.09 21.02 -1.94
CA CYS A 88 3.49 20.67 -3.22
C CYS A 88 2.17 19.90 -3.07
N SER A 89 2.09 18.97 -2.12
CA SER A 89 0.90 18.14 -1.92
C SER A 89 -0.35 18.92 -1.47
N LYS A 90 -0.18 20.15 -1.02
CA LYS A 90 -1.26 21.03 -0.58
C LYS A 90 -1.75 21.97 -1.69
N GLU A 91 -1.05 22.00 -2.80
CA GLU A 91 -1.41 22.84 -3.93
C GLU A 91 -2.54 22.21 -4.76
N PRO A 92 -3.48 22.99 -5.27
CA PRO A 92 -4.65 22.47 -5.99
C PRO A 92 -4.28 21.77 -7.30
N ASP A 93 -3.12 22.07 -7.86
CA ASP A 93 -2.60 21.50 -9.11
C ASP A 93 -1.63 20.32 -8.88
N PHE A 94 -1.49 19.85 -7.64
CA PHE A 94 -0.62 18.73 -7.30
C PHE A 94 -0.96 17.46 -8.10
N LEU A 95 -2.24 17.10 -8.18
CA LEU A 95 -2.75 15.98 -8.94
C LEU A 95 -3.87 16.44 -9.87
N LEU A 96 -3.50 16.89 -11.05
CA LEU A 96 -4.49 17.31 -12.06
C LEU A 96 -5.26 16.10 -12.62
N PRO A 97 -6.55 16.25 -12.97
CA PRO A 97 -7.38 15.19 -13.53
C PRO A 97 -6.79 14.51 -14.78
N GLY A 98 -6.01 15.25 -15.58
CA GLY A 98 -5.31 14.74 -16.77
C GLY A 98 -4.07 13.90 -16.47
N THR A 99 -3.60 13.84 -15.21
CA THR A 99 -2.40 13.08 -14.85
C THR A 99 -2.62 11.58 -15.07
N PRO A 100 -1.69 10.86 -15.74
CA PRO A 100 -1.74 9.41 -15.82
C PRO A 100 -1.77 8.76 -14.43
N ILE A 101 -2.53 7.67 -14.27
CA ILE A 101 -2.72 7.03 -12.95
C ILE A 101 -1.38 6.65 -12.30
N THR A 102 -0.47 6.04 -13.06
CA THR A 102 0.83 5.62 -12.52
C THR A 102 1.70 6.80 -12.06
N GLU A 103 1.69 7.92 -12.81
CA GLU A 103 2.37 9.16 -12.41
C GLU A 103 1.73 9.75 -11.14
N ALA A 104 0.40 9.71 -11.04
CA ALA A 104 -0.31 10.21 -9.87
C ALA A 104 0.00 9.36 -8.62
N VAL A 105 0.05 8.04 -8.75
CA VAL A 105 0.48 7.12 -7.68
C VAL A 105 1.93 7.42 -7.28
N PHE A 106 2.81 7.62 -8.26
CA PHE A 106 4.20 7.98 -7.99
C PHE A 106 4.29 9.28 -7.17
N LYS A 107 3.55 10.32 -7.57
CA LYS A 107 3.49 11.60 -6.82
C LYS A 107 2.93 11.42 -5.40
N LEU A 108 1.90 10.59 -5.23
CA LEU A 108 1.36 10.26 -3.89
C LEU A 108 2.40 9.57 -3.00
N LEU A 109 3.11 8.58 -3.53
CA LEU A 109 4.17 7.89 -2.79
C LEU A 109 5.30 8.84 -2.39
N LEU A 110 5.69 9.77 -3.29
CA LEU A 110 6.68 10.80 -2.98
C LEU A 110 6.20 11.76 -1.90
N ALA A 111 4.93 12.21 -1.96
CA ALA A 111 4.32 13.06 -0.94
C ALA A 111 4.22 12.37 0.42
N ASN A 112 4.06 11.03 0.43
CA ASN A 112 4.15 10.20 1.64
C ASN A 112 5.60 9.85 2.03
N THR A 113 6.58 10.56 1.50
CA THR A 113 8.03 10.34 1.76
C THR A 113 8.48 8.91 1.42
N ASN A 114 7.89 8.33 0.39
CA ASN A 114 8.09 6.96 -0.08
C ASN A 114 7.88 5.88 1.00
N LYS A 115 7.03 6.15 1.99
CA LYS A 115 6.54 5.10 2.89
C LYS A 115 5.56 4.22 2.12
N ALA A 116 5.63 2.92 2.39
CA ALA A 116 4.77 1.96 1.71
C ALA A 116 3.28 2.24 2.03
N MET A 117 2.45 2.29 0.98
CA MET A 117 1.00 2.54 1.05
C MET A 117 0.22 1.31 0.59
N THR A 118 -0.94 1.05 1.21
CA THR A 118 -1.90 0.04 0.75
C THR A 118 -2.62 0.51 -0.52
N LEU A 119 -3.32 -0.40 -1.19
CA LEU A 119 -4.17 -0.02 -2.33
C LEU A 119 -5.26 0.95 -1.92
N ASP A 120 -5.89 0.72 -0.76
CA ASP A 120 -6.95 1.59 -0.22
C ASP A 120 -6.44 3.01 0.04
N GLU A 121 -5.24 3.16 0.60
CA GLU A 121 -4.62 4.45 0.83
C GLU A 121 -4.34 5.20 -0.48
N ILE A 122 -3.85 4.47 -1.49
CA ILE A 122 -3.61 5.02 -2.84
C ILE A 122 -4.92 5.42 -3.49
N GLN A 123 -5.93 4.55 -3.50
CA GLN A 123 -7.24 4.79 -4.06
C GLN A 123 -7.92 6.00 -3.41
N SER A 124 -7.90 6.07 -2.08
CA SER A 124 -8.46 7.19 -1.32
C SER A 124 -7.78 8.52 -1.67
N GLY A 125 -6.45 8.52 -1.80
CA GLY A 125 -5.69 9.71 -2.20
C GLY A 125 -6.07 10.20 -3.60
N LEU A 126 -6.17 9.29 -4.57
CA LEU A 126 -6.58 9.60 -5.95
C LEU A 126 -8.05 10.04 -6.02
N THR A 127 -8.94 9.38 -5.30
CA THR A 127 -10.37 9.71 -5.25
C THR A 127 -10.58 11.11 -4.67
N THR A 128 -9.86 11.45 -3.62
CA THR A 128 -9.92 12.77 -3.00
C THR A 128 -9.44 13.84 -3.96
N ALA A 129 -8.31 13.63 -4.65
CA ALA A 129 -7.74 14.57 -5.58
C ALA A 129 -8.62 14.79 -6.83
N TRP A 130 -9.32 13.75 -7.28
CA TRP A 130 -10.13 13.76 -8.50
C TRP A 130 -11.63 13.70 -8.26
N SER A 131 -12.10 14.09 -7.08
CA SER A 131 -13.51 13.99 -6.69
C SER A 131 -14.50 14.55 -7.71
N SER A 132 -14.13 15.61 -8.44
CA SER A 132 -14.96 16.24 -9.47
C SER A 132 -15.03 15.48 -10.79
N VAL A 133 -14.10 14.54 -11.04
CA VAL A 133 -13.96 13.84 -12.34
C VAL A 133 -13.71 12.34 -12.17
N ILE A 134 -13.97 11.82 -10.98
CA ILE A 134 -13.67 10.40 -10.64
C ILE A 134 -14.32 9.39 -11.60
N TYR A 135 -15.50 9.72 -12.14
CA TYR A 135 -16.22 8.89 -13.11
C TYR A 135 -15.47 8.69 -14.43
N LEU A 136 -14.46 9.50 -14.72
CA LEU A 136 -13.64 9.37 -15.93
C LEU A 136 -12.49 8.36 -15.78
N LYS A 137 -12.25 7.87 -14.56
CA LYS A 137 -11.12 6.97 -14.28
C LYS A 137 -11.58 5.75 -13.51
N ASN A 138 -11.16 4.58 -13.97
CA ASN A 138 -11.38 3.35 -13.23
C ASN A 138 -10.24 3.17 -12.21
N LEU A 139 -10.56 3.40 -10.94
CA LEU A 139 -9.64 3.27 -9.79
C LEU A 139 -9.99 2.06 -8.92
N SER A 140 -10.66 1.03 -9.48
CA SER A 140 -10.93 -0.20 -8.74
C SER A 140 -9.62 -0.88 -8.33
N ASP A 141 -9.66 -1.59 -7.22
CA ASP A 141 -8.50 -2.30 -6.65
C ASP A 141 -7.86 -3.24 -7.66
N ASP A 142 -8.66 -3.95 -8.45
CA ASP A 142 -8.16 -4.88 -9.45
C ASP A 142 -7.34 -4.17 -10.53
N ILE A 143 -7.81 -3.01 -10.99
CA ILE A 143 -7.11 -2.21 -12.00
C ILE A 143 -5.83 -1.60 -11.41
N LEU A 144 -5.92 -1.01 -10.22
CA LEU A 144 -4.74 -0.45 -9.56
C LEU A 144 -3.70 -1.55 -9.28
N ARG A 145 -4.14 -2.70 -8.78
CA ARG A 145 -3.27 -3.86 -8.52
C ARG A 145 -2.59 -4.33 -9.79
N MET A 146 -3.35 -4.53 -10.86
CA MET A 146 -2.81 -4.94 -12.15
C MET A 146 -1.75 -3.96 -12.67
N MET A 147 -2.01 -2.65 -12.57
CA MET A 147 -1.08 -1.62 -13.03
C MET A 147 0.20 -1.54 -12.19
N LEU A 148 0.09 -1.74 -10.86
CA LEU A 148 1.22 -1.58 -9.95
C LEU A 148 2.05 -2.87 -9.81
N ASP A 149 1.46 -4.04 -10.11
CA ASP A 149 2.17 -5.32 -10.12
C ASP A 149 2.94 -5.56 -11.42
N GLN A 150 2.63 -4.82 -12.49
CA GLN A 150 3.41 -4.84 -13.73
C GLN A 150 4.67 -3.98 -13.61
N GLU A 151 5.69 -4.34 -14.38
CA GLU A 151 6.86 -3.47 -14.53
C GLU A 151 6.44 -2.11 -15.09
N ASN A 152 6.89 -1.05 -14.44
CA ASN A 152 6.57 0.31 -14.81
C ASN A 152 7.80 1.22 -14.70
N ASP A 153 7.80 2.28 -15.48
CA ASP A 153 8.92 3.24 -15.57
C ASP A 153 9.19 4.01 -14.26
N TYR A 154 8.28 3.90 -13.28
CA TYR A 154 8.38 4.54 -11.98
C TYR A 154 8.96 3.65 -10.90
N PHE A 155 9.27 2.37 -11.23
CA PHE A 155 9.76 1.36 -10.28
C PHE A 155 8.90 1.24 -9.03
N ILE A 156 7.58 1.42 -9.18
CA ILE A 156 6.61 1.15 -8.12
C ILE A 156 6.45 -0.36 -8.03
N LYS A 157 6.62 -0.91 -6.84
CA LYS A 157 6.48 -2.34 -6.58
C LYS A 157 5.99 -2.64 -5.18
N ARG A 158 5.60 -3.88 -4.94
CA ARG A 158 5.21 -4.34 -3.60
C ARG A 158 6.37 -4.17 -2.62
N ALA A 159 6.08 -3.60 -1.47
CA ALA A 159 7.03 -3.45 -0.38
C ALA A 159 7.34 -4.81 0.24
N VAL A 160 8.62 -5.09 0.47
CA VAL A 160 9.04 -6.29 1.20
C VAL A 160 8.93 -6.03 2.69
N ILE A 161 7.89 -6.56 3.33
CA ILE A 161 7.72 -6.46 4.78
C ILE A 161 8.68 -7.47 5.43
N ARG A 162 9.81 -6.99 5.94
CA ARG A 162 10.70 -7.81 6.76
C ARG A 162 10.08 -7.95 8.15
N ARG A 163 9.45 -9.11 8.45
CA ARG A 163 9.05 -9.44 9.83
C ARG A 163 10.29 -9.39 10.72
N ARG A 164 10.31 -8.47 11.68
CA ARG A 164 11.31 -8.50 12.75
C ARG A 164 11.07 -9.82 13.52
N ARG A 165 11.97 -10.77 13.40
CA ARG A 165 12.00 -11.92 14.32
C ARG A 165 12.12 -11.35 15.72
N SER A 166 11.07 -11.47 16.53
CA SER A 166 11.16 -11.19 17.96
C SER A 166 12.17 -12.18 18.53
N ARG A 167 13.31 -11.66 18.97
CA ARG A 167 14.19 -12.44 19.84
C ARG A 167 13.45 -12.64 21.15
N SER A 168 12.85 -13.80 21.35
CA SER A 168 12.45 -14.25 22.68
C SER A 168 13.75 -14.44 23.49
N ARG A 169 13.85 -13.66 24.57
CA ARG A 169 14.83 -13.86 25.63
C ARG A 169 14.35 -14.96 26.54
#